data_a7d6bde342f8b37ddc1347b20232ef60
#
_entry.id   a7d6bde342f8b37ddc1347b20232ef60
#
_cell.length_a   1.000
_cell.length_b   1.000
_cell.length_c   1.000
_cell.angle_alpha   90.00
_cell.angle_beta   90.00
_cell.angle_gamma   90.00
#
_symmetry.space_group_name_H-M   'P 1'
#
loop_
_entity.id
_entity.type
_entity.pdbx_description
1 polymer ?
#
loop_
_entity_poly.entity_id
_entity_poly.type
_entity_poly.pdbx_seq_one_letter_code
_entity_poly.pdbx_strand_id
1 'polypeptide(L)'
;MKHYLVGTLQLTDYYSAAQYEAEVLKLLETLFTEQDTVLLTGGSMMYVDAVCKGIDDIPTVDAETRQVMLHKYETEGLERLCAELKLLDPEYYKIVDLKNPKRVIHALEICYMTGKTYTSFRTQQKKERPFRIIKIGLTRDREELYARINRRVEIMIEDGLEEEARKVYPYRALNSLNTV
;
A
#
# COMPACT_ATOMS: atom_id res chain seq x y z
N MET A 1 -20.59 -13.50 12.24
CA MET A 1 -19.69 -13.74 11.08
C MET A 1 -18.26 -13.65 11.56
N LYS A 2 -17.39 -14.58 11.18
CA LYS A 2 -15.98 -14.56 11.55
C LYS A 2 -15.23 -13.55 10.67
N HIS A 3 -14.41 -12.68 11.29
CA HIS A 3 -13.56 -11.73 10.59
C HIS A 3 -12.11 -12.19 10.67
N TYR A 4 -11.36 -11.97 9.61
CA TYR A 4 -9.97 -12.35 9.48
C TYR A 4 -9.12 -11.10 9.19
N LEU A 5 -7.84 -11.14 9.54
CA LEU A 5 -6.87 -10.07 9.29
C LEU A 5 -7.23 -8.74 9.97
N VAL A 6 -7.87 -8.81 11.13
CA VAL A 6 -8.19 -7.64 11.96
C VAL A 6 -7.44 -7.76 13.28
N GLY A 7 -6.60 -6.76 13.60
CA GLY A 7 -5.83 -6.70 14.84
C GLY A 7 -4.75 -7.81 14.96
N THR A 8 -4.21 -8.29 13.85
CA THR A 8 -3.22 -9.37 13.81
C THR A 8 -1.77 -8.89 13.84
N LEU A 9 -1.55 -7.59 13.63
CA LEU A 9 -0.21 -6.99 13.49
C LEU A 9 0.05 -5.97 14.60
N GLN A 10 1.32 -5.80 14.96
CA GLN A 10 1.79 -4.75 15.85
C GLN A 10 2.18 -3.50 15.03
N LEU A 11 2.27 -2.33 15.68
CA LEU A 11 2.70 -1.09 15.02
C LEU A 11 4.11 -1.17 14.43
N THR A 12 4.96 -2.03 14.99
CA THR A 12 6.35 -2.23 14.56
C THR A 12 6.48 -3.22 13.41
N ASP A 13 5.43 -3.97 13.10
CA ASP A 13 5.50 -5.00 12.06
C ASP A 13 5.55 -4.35 10.68
N TYR A 14 6.43 -4.87 9.83
CA TYR A 14 6.42 -4.52 8.42
C TYR A 14 5.36 -5.35 7.70
N TYR A 15 4.45 -4.66 7.00
CA TYR A 15 3.42 -5.34 6.23
C TYR A 15 3.17 -4.64 4.91
N SER A 16 3.25 -5.38 3.82
CA SER A 16 3.12 -4.87 2.46
C SER A 16 1.92 -5.46 1.75
N ALA A 17 1.52 -4.86 0.63
CA ALA A 17 0.45 -5.39 -0.21
C ALA A 17 0.79 -6.78 -0.78
N ALA A 18 2.07 -7.08 -1.02
CA ALA A 18 2.52 -8.40 -1.46
C ALA A 18 2.37 -9.46 -0.35
N GLN A 19 2.73 -9.11 0.89
CA GLN A 19 2.50 -10.00 2.05
C GLN A 19 1.01 -10.24 2.27
N TYR A 20 0.19 -9.18 2.17
CA TYR A 20 -1.26 -9.30 2.26
C TYR A 20 -1.83 -10.21 1.16
N GLU A 21 -1.40 -10.05 -0.10
CA GLU A 21 -1.79 -10.93 -1.21
C GLU A 21 -1.52 -12.40 -0.87
N ALA A 22 -0.28 -12.71 -0.46
CA ALA A 22 0.14 -14.07 -0.15
C ALA A 22 -0.65 -14.68 1.02
N GLU A 23 -0.86 -13.91 2.10
CA GLU A 23 -1.59 -14.34 3.28
C GLU A 23 -3.07 -14.58 2.98
N VAL A 24 -3.71 -13.64 2.24
CA VAL A 24 -5.11 -13.78 1.87
C VAL A 24 -5.33 -14.95 0.93
N LEU A 25 -4.48 -15.17 -0.07
CA LEU A 25 -4.62 -16.30 -0.98
C LEU A 25 -4.54 -17.64 -0.23
N LYS A 26 -3.58 -17.78 0.68
CA LYS A 26 -3.47 -18.97 1.54
C LYS A 26 -4.69 -19.15 2.44
N LEU A 27 -5.23 -18.07 3.00
CA LEU A 27 -6.46 -18.10 3.80
C LEU A 27 -7.65 -18.53 2.94
N LEU A 28 -7.79 -18.00 1.71
CA LEU A 28 -8.86 -18.34 0.78
C LEU A 28 -8.81 -19.82 0.38
N GLU A 29 -7.63 -20.40 0.16
CA GLU A 29 -7.49 -21.84 -0.09
C GLU A 29 -8.15 -22.66 1.02
N THR A 30 -7.91 -22.29 2.28
CA THR A 30 -8.52 -22.96 3.43
C THR A 30 -10.03 -22.70 3.50
N LEU A 31 -10.47 -21.46 3.33
CA LEU A 31 -11.88 -21.12 3.46
C LEU A 31 -12.76 -21.76 2.37
N PHE A 32 -12.25 -21.88 1.15
CA PHE A 32 -12.97 -22.51 0.04
C PHE A 32 -13.08 -24.04 0.17
N THR A 33 -12.44 -24.67 1.15
CA THR A 33 -12.73 -26.06 1.50
C THR A 33 -14.05 -26.22 2.26
N GLU A 34 -14.50 -25.15 2.92
CA GLU A 34 -15.67 -25.15 3.79
C GLU A 34 -16.84 -24.31 3.26
N GLN A 35 -16.55 -23.34 2.39
CA GLN A 35 -17.54 -22.35 1.95
C GLN A 35 -17.37 -22.00 0.47
N ASP A 36 -18.45 -21.94 -0.27
CA ASP A 36 -18.47 -21.57 -1.69
C ASP A 36 -18.27 -20.07 -1.93
N THR A 37 -18.48 -19.24 -0.90
CA THR A 37 -18.42 -17.78 -1.04
C THR A 37 -17.71 -17.15 0.15
N VAL A 38 -16.74 -16.27 -0.15
CA VAL A 38 -16.03 -15.47 0.85
C VAL A 38 -16.17 -13.98 0.48
N LEU A 39 -16.47 -13.15 1.48
CA LEU A 39 -16.58 -11.70 1.32
C LEU A 39 -15.26 -11.04 1.67
N LEU A 40 -14.67 -10.33 0.69
CA LEU A 40 -13.57 -9.41 0.89
C LEU A 40 -14.12 -7.98 0.95
N THR A 41 -13.93 -7.29 2.07
CA THR A 41 -14.43 -5.92 2.26
C THR A 41 -13.35 -5.03 2.88
N GLY A 42 -13.33 -3.75 2.53
CA GLY A 42 -12.39 -2.79 3.07
C GLY A 42 -12.25 -1.54 2.21
N GLY A 43 -11.51 -0.55 2.73
CA GLY A 43 -11.29 0.74 2.06
C GLY A 43 -9.93 0.85 1.34
N SER A 44 -8.98 -0.03 1.60
CA SER A 44 -7.67 0.01 0.95
C SER A 44 -7.71 -0.66 -0.42
N MET A 45 -7.90 0.14 -1.47
CA MET A 45 -8.01 -0.37 -2.84
C MET A 45 -6.74 -1.09 -3.30
N MET A 46 -5.56 -0.69 -2.82
CA MET A 46 -4.30 -1.36 -3.16
C MET A 46 -4.30 -2.81 -2.66
N TYR A 47 -4.77 -3.08 -1.45
CA TYR A 47 -4.91 -4.43 -0.90
C TYR A 47 -5.97 -5.25 -1.64
N VAL A 48 -7.12 -4.66 -1.93
CA VAL A 48 -8.18 -5.33 -2.70
C VAL A 48 -7.68 -5.68 -4.12
N ASP A 49 -7.00 -4.77 -4.78
CA ASP A 49 -6.44 -5.03 -6.11
C ASP A 49 -5.31 -6.05 -6.09
N ALA A 50 -4.47 -6.08 -5.05
CA ALA A 50 -3.44 -7.11 -4.87
C ALA A 50 -4.05 -8.52 -4.86
N VAL A 51 -5.13 -8.73 -4.12
CA VAL A 51 -5.84 -10.02 -4.11
C VAL A 51 -6.54 -10.31 -5.43
N CYS A 52 -7.21 -9.31 -6.02
CA CYS A 52 -8.05 -9.52 -7.20
C CYS A 52 -7.27 -9.62 -8.51
N LYS A 53 -6.18 -8.84 -8.64
CA LYS A 53 -5.42 -8.72 -9.90
C LYS A 53 -4.00 -9.26 -9.78
N GLY A 54 -3.50 -9.34 -8.57
CA GLY A 54 -2.09 -9.56 -8.30
C GLY A 54 -1.32 -8.25 -8.22
N ILE A 55 -0.15 -8.32 -7.63
CA ILE A 55 0.81 -7.23 -7.55
C ILE A 55 2.11 -7.69 -8.24
N ASP A 56 2.82 -6.74 -8.83
CA ASP A 56 4.12 -7.02 -9.42
C ASP A 56 5.13 -7.48 -8.35
N ASP A 57 6.00 -8.41 -8.71
CA ASP A 57 7.01 -8.96 -7.81
C ASP A 57 8.22 -7.98 -7.72
N ILE A 58 7.98 -6.82 -7.10
CA ILE A 58 9.01 -5.82 -6.86
C ILE A 58 9.79 -6.22 -5.61
N PRO A 59 11.13 -6.29 -5.66
CA PRO A 59 11.95 -6.63 -4.50
C PRO A 59 11.72 -5.70 -3.32
N THR A 60 11.72 -6.24 -2.11
CA THR A 60 11.69 -5.43 -0.89
C THR A 60 13.00 -4.67 -0.73
N VAL A 61 12.92 -3.37 -0.55
CA VAL A 61 14.10 -2.52 -0.36
C VAL A 61 14.72 -2.80 1.01
N ASP A 62 16.01 -3.08 1.04
CA ASP A 62 16.77 -3.23 2.29
C ASP A 62 16.95 -1.88 3.01
N ALA A 63 17.25 -1.98 4.33
CA ALA A 63 17.35 -0.80 5.17
C ALA A 63 18.52 0.11 4.80
N GLU A 64 19.63 -0.47 4.33
CA GLU A 64 20.83 0.28 3.95
C GLU A 64 20.57 1.13 2.71
N THR A 65 20.05 0.53 1.64
CA THR A 65 19.67 1.23 0.41
C THR A 65 18.68 2.36 0.71
N ARG A 66 17.70 2.10 1.57
CA ARG A 66 16.72 3.12 1.97
C ARG A 66 17.36 4.30 2.69
N GLN A 67 18.27 4.06 3.64
CA GLN A 67 18.98 5.13 4.35
C GLN A 67 19.86 5.96 3.40
N VAL A 68 20.57 5.31 2.49
CA VAL A 68 21.37 6.00 1.47
C VAL A 68 20.51 6.91 0.60
N MET A 69 19.36 6.42 0.13
CA MET A 69 18.47 7.21 -0.72
C MET A 69 17.78 8.37 0.02
N LEU A 70 17.42 8.17 1.28
CA LEU A 70 16.86 9.26 2.11
C LEU A 70 17.92 10.33 2.37
N HIS A 71 19.14 9.96 2.74
CA HIS A 71 20.24 10.90 2.93
C HIS A 71 20.55 11.68 1.63
N LYS A 72 20.54 10.99 0.51
CA LYS A 72 20.74 11.62 -0.80
C LYS A 72 19.62 12.63 -1.13
N TYR A 73 18.39 12.30 -0.80
CA TYR A 73 17.25 13.22 -0.94
C TYR A 73 17.39 14.45 -0.06
N GLU A 74 17.84 14.30 1.19
CA GLU A 74 18.05 15.40 2.13
C GLU A 74 19.19 16.34 1.70
N THR A 75 20.26 15.79 1.10
CA THR A 75 21.45 16.54 0.73
C THR A 75 21.40 17.13 -0.68
N GLU A 76 20.85 16.42 -1.64
CA GLU A 76 20.87 16.79 -3.06
C GLU A 76 19.51 17.31 -3.58
N GLY A 77 18.42 17.00 -2.85
CA GLY A 77 17.07 17.42 -3.21
C GLY A 77 16.39 16.58 -4.31
N LEU A 78 15.10 16.82 -4.51
CA LEU A 78 14.26 16.03 -5.41
C LEU A 78 14.67 16.18 -6.89
N GLU A 79 15.06 17.38 -7.31
CA GLU A 79 15.42 17.65 -8.71
C GLU A 79 16.61 16.80 -9.17
N ARG A 80 17.61 16.65 -8.30
CA ARG A 80 18.78 15.82 -8.59
C ARG A 80 18.39 14.35 -8.72
N LEU A 81 17.54 13.84 -7.81
CA LEU A 81 17.02 12.48 -7.88
C LEU A 81 16.20 12.23 -9.14
N CYS A 82 15.38 13.19 -9.55
CA CYS A 82 14.64 13.12 -10.81
C CYS A 82 15.58 13.05 -12.04
N ALA A 83 16.67 13.84 -12.05
CA ALA A 83 17.65 13.77 -13.13
C ALA A 83 18.34 12.40 -13.19
N GLU A 84 18.64 11.82 -12.06
CA GLU A 84 19.22 10.50 -11.94
C GLU A 84 18.25 9.39 -12.38
N LEU A 85 16.98 9.47 -11.96
CA LEU A 85 15.95 8.56 -12.42
C LEU A 85 15.79 8.59 -13.95
N LYS A 86 15.90 9.77 -14.54
CA LYS A 86 15.87 9.93 -16.01
C LYS A 86 16.98 9.16 -16.71
N LEU A 87 18.15 9.04 -16.07
CA LEU A 87 19.28 8.28 -16.63
C LEU A 87 19.13 6.77 -16.40
N LEU A 88 18.70 6.37 -15.21
CA LEU A 88 18.60 4.96 -14.82
C LEU A 88 17.35 4.27 -15.35
N ASP A 89 16.22 4.96 -15.39
CA ASP A 89 14.93 4.44 -15.89
C ASP A 89 14.16 5.53 -16.64
N PRO A 90 14.51 5.82 -17.90
CA PRO A 90 13.84 6.83 -18.73
C PRO A 90 12.36 6.55 -18.95
N GLU A 91 11.96 5.29 -18.95
CA GLU A 91 10.57 4.88 -19.18
C GLU A 91 9.70 5.22 -17.95
N TYR A 92 10.18 4.89 -16.75
CA TYR A 92 9.47 5.25 -15.54
C TYR A 92 9.44 6.77 -15.31
N TYR A 93 10.55 7.46 -15.63
CA TYR A 93 10.62 8.92 -15.53
C TYR A 93 9.51 9.63 -16.30
N LYS A 94 9.10 9.12 -17.48
CA LYS A 94 8.03 9.71 -18.31
C LYS A 94 6.64 9.62 -17.67
N ILE A 95 6.42 8.67 -16.78
CA ILE A 95 5.08 8.36 -16.25
C ILE A 95 4.93 8.62 -14.74
N VAL A 96 6.03 8.72 -14.01
CA VAL A 96 6.00 8.98 -12.57
C VAL A 96 5.61 10.44 -12.28
N ASP A 97 4.88 10.65 -11.19
CA ASP A 97 4.69 11.98 -10.65
C ASP A 97 6.02 12.45 -10.01
N LEU A 98 6.73 13.29 -10.74
CA LEU A 98 8.03 13.84 -10.32
C LEU A 98 7.94 14.79 -9.10
N LYS A 99 6.73 15.23 -8.72
CA LYS A 99 6.50 16.01 -7.50
C LYS A 99 6.31 15.12 -6.27
N ASN A 100 6.22 13.80 -6.46
CA ASN A 100 6.09 12.85 -5.38
C ASN A 100 7.45 12.21 -5.04
N PRO A 101 8.15 12.70 -4.01
CA PRO A 101 9.48 12.20 -3.66
C PRO A 101 9.49 10.72 -3.28
N LYS A 102 8.43 10.23 -2.62
CA LYS A 102 8.34 8.81 -2.23
C LYS A 102 8.39 7.88 -3.46
N ARG A 103 7.74 8.26 -4.57
CA ARG A 103 7.73 7.45 -5.80
C ARG A 103 9.06 7.49 -6.54
N VAL A 104 9.69 8.67 -6.59
CA VAL A 104 11.01 8.86 -7.22
C VAL A 104 12.08 8.09 -6.44
N ILE A 105 12.11 8.25 -5.11
CA ILE A 105 13.04 7.56 -4.23
C ILE A 105 12.88 6.05 -4.36
N HIS A 106 11.65 5.54 -4.26
CA HIS A 106 11.42 4.10 -4.34
C HIS A 106 11.89 3.48 -5.67
N ALA A 107 11.68 4.16 -6.79
CA ALA A 107 12.18 3.68 -8.08
C ALA A 107 13.71 3.64 -8.12
N LEU A 108 14.38 4.66 -7.57
CA LEU A 108 15.84 4.69 -7.46
C LEU A 108 16.36 3.60 -6.51
N GLU A 109 15.72 3.40 -5.36
CA GLU A 109 16.06 2.31 -4.42
C GLU A 109 16.13 0.96 -5.15
N ILE A 110 15.11 0.65 -5.96
CA ILE A 110 15.07 -0.59 -6.73
C ILE A 110 16.17 -0.63 -7.79
N CYS A 111 16.39 0.47 -8.51
CA CYS A 111 17.46 0.53 -9.52
C CYS A 111 18.84 0.30 -8.89
N TYR A 112 19.14 0.93 -7.77
CA TYR A 112 20.43 0.79 -7.07
C TYR A 112 20.63 -0.60 -6.48
N MET A 113 19.61 -1.13 -5.82
CA MET A 113 19.67 -2.43 -5.17
C MET A 113 19.82 -3.59 -6.18
N THR A 114 19.14 -3.49 -7.33
CA THR A 114 19.04 -4.61 -8.27
C THR A 114 19.92 -4.46 -9.52
N GLY A 115 20.39 -3.26 -9.83
CA GLY A 115 21.05 -2.94 -11.10
C GLY A 115 20.12 -2.99 -12.31
N LYS A 116 18.79 -3.08 -12.09
CA LYS A 116 17.77 -3.14 -13.16
C LYS A 116 16.86 -1.92 -13.07
N THR A 117 16.19 -1.59 -14.16
CA THR A 117 15.19 -0.52 -14.18
C THR A 117 13.98 -0.91 -13.32
N TYR A 118 13.37 0.05 -12.62
CA TYR A 118 12.11 -0.16 -11.91
C TYR A 118 10.99 -0.60 -12.87
N THR A 119 11.00 -0.06 -14.10
CA THR A 119 10.07 -0.45 -15.18
C THR A 119 10.12 -1.96 -15.45
N SER A 120 11.29 -2.61 -15.39
CA SER A 120 11.41 -4.05 -15.66
C SER A 120 10.65 -4.93 -14.66
N PHE A 121 10.40 -4.44 -13.45
CA PHE A 121 9.59 -5.13 -12.43
C PHE A 121 8.10 -4.80 -12.52
N ARG A 122 7.73 -3.73 -13.22
CA ARG A 122 6.34 -3.29 -13.39
C ARG A 122 5.70 -3.97 -14.60
N THR A 123 5.47 -5.26 -14.50
CA THR A 123 4.90 -6.05 -15.59
C THR A 123 3.42 -5.74 -15.82
N GLN A 124 2.71 -5.26 -14.80
CA GLN A 124 1.27 -5.00 -14.78
C GLN A 124 0.44 -6.20 -15.25
N GLN A 125 1.00 -7.40 -15.15
CA GLN A 125 0.32 -8.62 -15.55
C GLN A 125 -0.73 -8.99 -14.51
N LYS A 126 -1.94 -9.19 -14.98
CA LYS A 126 -3.01 -9.71 -14.15
C LYS A 126 -2.74 -11.19 -13.85
N LYS A 127 -2.47 -11.49 -12.58
CA LYS A 127 -2.31 -12.87 -12.12
C LYS A 127 -3.67 -13.59 -12.16
N GLU A 128 -3.72 -14.79 -12.74
CA GLU A 128 -4.92 -15.62 -12.69
C GLU A 128 -5.20 -16.08 -11.26
N ARG A 129 -6.49 -16.18 -10.94
CA ARG A 129 -6.95 -16.64 -9.62
C ARG A 129 -7.75 -17.92 -9.77
N PRO A 130 -7.57 -18.90 -8.86
CA PRO A 130 -8.32 -20.18 -8.92
C PRO A 130 -9.78 -20.05 -8.45
N PHE A 131 -10.30 -18.82 -8.39
CA PHE A 131 -11.66 -18.52 -7.95
C PHE A 131 -12.29 -17.39 -8.77
N ARG A 132 -13.61 -17.35 -8.80
CA ARG A 132 -14.36 -16.28 -9.46
C ARG A 132 -14.43 -15.02 -8.57
N ILE A 133 -14.16 -13.86 -9.17
CA ILE A 133 -14.24 -12.58 -8.48
C ILE A 133 -15.51 -11.85 -8.94
N ILE A 134 -16.37 -11.50 -7.99
CA ILE A 134 -17.55 -10.65 -8.20
C ILE A 134 -17.31 -9.35 -7.44
N LYS A 135 -17.24 -8.23 -8.17
CA LYS A 135 -17.07 -6.89 -7.58
C LYS A 135 -18.42 -6.22 -7.43
N ILE A 136 -18.72 -5.78 -6.21
CA ILE A 136 -19.95 -5.05 -5.88
C ILE A 136 -19.53 -3.68 -5.37
N GLY A 137 -19.94 -2.62 -6.09
CA GLY A 137 -19.75 -1.24 -5.68
C GLY A 137 -21.01 -0.71 -5.02
N LEU A 138 -20.87 -0.11 -3.84
CA LEU A 138 -21.96 0.59 -3.17
C LEU A 138 -21.93 2.05 -3.58
N THR A 139 -23.10 2.60 -3.93
CA THR A 139 -23.26 4.00 -4.24
C THR A 139 -24.40 4.59 -3.40
N ARG A 140 -24.34 5.90 -3.19
CA ARG A 140 -25.32 6.65 -2.41
C ARG A 140 -25.38 8.08 -2.94
N ASP A 141 -26.49 8.76 -2.73
CA ASP A 141 -26.58 10.18 -2.98
C ASP A 141 -25.47 10.95 -2.27
N ARG A 142 -24.92 11.97 -2.93
CA ARG A 142 -23.73 12.67 -2.47
C ARG A 142 -23.97 13.44 -1.17
N GLU A 143 -25.13 14.06 -1.03
CA GLU A 143 -25.47 14.84 0.16
C GLU A 143 -25.66 13.93 1.37
N GLU A 144 -26.35 12.79 1.17
CA GLU A 144 -26.51 11.77 2.18
C GLU A 144 -25.17 11.15 2.58
N LEU A 145 -24.28 10.88 1.60
CA LEU A 145 -22.93 10.37 1.88
C LEU A 145 -22.13 11.33 2.75
N TYR A 146 -22.13 12.62 2.43
CA TYR A 146 -21.42 13.62 3.22
C TYR A 146 -22.00 13.78 4.62
N ALA A 147 -23.32 13.79 4.76
CA ALA A 147 -23.95 13.82 6.09
C ALA A 147 -23.52 12.64 6.95
N ARG A 148 -23.43 11.44 6.37
CA ARG A 148 -22.97 10.24 7.10
C ARG A 148 -21.47 10.30 7.45
N ILE A 149 -20.62 10.79 6.54
CA ILE A 149 -19.18 10.97 6.80
C ILE A 149 -18.99 11.94 7.97
N ASN A 150 -19.65 13.09 7.93
CA ASN A 150 -19.56 14.09 9.00
C ASN A 150 -20.03 13.51 10.34
N ARG A 151 -21.20 12.87 10.35
CA ARG A 151 -21.72 12.25 11.57
C ARG A 151 -20.80 11.16 12.11
N ARG A 152 -20.17 10.36 11.23
CA ARG A 152 -19.18 9.36 11.65
C ARG A 152 -17.97 10.00 12.33
N VAL A 153 -17.48 11.12 11.81
CA VAL A 153 -16.33 11.83 12.43
C VAL A 153 -16.69 12.34 13.82
N GLU A 154 -17.88 12.92 13.98
CA GLU A 154 -18.38 13.35 15.30
C GLU A 154 -18.39 12.19 16.30
N ILE A 155 -18.98 11.05 15.93
CA ILE A 155 -19.02 9.85 16.76
C ILE A 155 -17.61 9.36 17.11
N MET A 156 -16.69 9.33 16.13
CA MET A 156 -15.31 8.92 16.38
C MET A 156 -14.61 9.83 17.40
N ILE A 157 -14.88 11.13 17.37
CA ILE A 157 -14.34 12.08 18.36
C ILE A 157 -14.96 11.83 19.74
N GLU A 158 -16.28 11.64 19.80
CA GLU A 158 -17.01 11.29 21.03
C GLU A 158 -16.49 9.97 21.65
N ASP A 159 -16.15 8.99 20.81
CA ASP A 159 -15.63 7.67 21.20
C ASP A 159 -14.13 7.68 21.58
N GLY A 160 -13.45 8.82 21.52
CA GLY A 160 -12.08 8.99 22.00
C GLY A 160 -10.98 8.90 20.93
N LEU A 161 -11.30 9.21 19.68
CA LEU A 161 -10.31 9.22 18.59
C LEU A 161 -9.08 10.09 18.90
N GLU A 162 -9.28 11.25 19.58
CA GLU A 162 -8.17 12.15 19.93
C GLU A 162 -7.22 11.50 20.93
N GLU A 163 -7.76 10.85 21.95
CA GLU A 163 -6.97 10.13 22.96
C GLU A 163 -6.21 8.95 22.35
N GLU A 164 -6.83 8.24 21.41
CA GLU A 164 -6.16 7.17 20.67
C GLU A 164 -4.99 7.73 19.84
N ALA A 165 -5.23 8.80 19.09
CA ALA A 165 -4.19 9.46 18.30
C ALA A 165 -3.04 9.96 19.19
N ARG A 166 -3.32 10.56 20.35
CA ARG A 166 -2.30 10.99 21.32
C ARG A 166 -1.43 9.84 21.81
N LYS A 167 -2.01 8.66 22.05
CA LYS A 167 -1.27 7.46 22.50
C LYS A 167 -0.29 6.95 21.46
N VAL A 168 -0.65 7.02 20.17
CA VAL A 168 0.20 6.52 19.08
C VAL A 168 1.13 7.59 18.50
N TYR A 169 0.90 8.86 18.78
CA TYR A 169 1.70 9.98 18.27
C TYR A 169 3.21 9.90 18.55
N PRO A 170 3.68 9.39 19.71
CA PRO A 170 5.12 9.18 19.95
C PRO A 170 5.77 8.22 18.93
N TYR A 171 4.98 7.34 18.33
CA TYR A 171 5.41 6.34 17.34
C TYR A 171 5.26 6.80 15.90
N ARG A 172 4.93 8.06 15.65
CA ARG A 172 4.64 8.63 14.31
C ARG A 172 5.75 8.43 13.27
N ALA A 173 6.99 8.15 13.71
CA ALA A 173 8.11 7.85 12.81
C ALA A 173 8.07 6.41 12.24
N LEU A 174 7.25 5.53 12.80
CA LEU A 174 7.11 4.16 12.32
C LEU A 174 6.44 4.15 10.94
N ASN A 175 6.90 3.24 10.09
CA ASN A 175 6.38 3.10 8.72
C ASN A 175 4.87 2.86 8.69
N SER A 176 4.33 2.08 9.63
CA SER A 176 2.90 1.79 9.77
C SER A 176 2.03 3.05 9.96
N LEU A 177 2.57 4.10 10.56
CA LEU A 177 1.88 5.38 10.80
C LEU A 177 2.20 6.45 9.75
N ASN A 178 3.11 6.18 8.81
CA ASN A 178 3.50 7.10 7.73
C ASN A 178 2.92 6.77 6.36
N THR A 179 2.06 5.76 6.29
CA THR A 179 1.44 5.30 5.04
C THR A 179 0.08 5.93 4.75
N VAL A 180 -0.39 6.79 5.61
CA VAL A 180 -1.67 7.51 5.51
C VAL A 180 -1.47 8.94 5.06
#